data_45ab8fa9d47bd741f4a68760c725279c
#
_entry.id   45ab8fa9d47bd741f4a68760c725279c
#
_cell.length_a   1.000
_cell.length_b   1.000
_cell.length_c   1.000
_cell.angle_alpha   90.00
_cell.angle_beta   90.00
_cell.angle_gamma   90.00
#
_symmetry.space_group_name_H-M   'P 1'
#
loop_
_entity.id
_entity.type
_entity.pdbx_description
1 polymer ?
#
loop_
_entity_poly.entity_id
_entity_poly.type
_entity_poly.pdbx_seq_one_letter_code
_entity_poly.pdbx_strand_id
1 'polypeptide(L)'
;ISEGKIDQVNLRRARITLDELTEHLREREVLDLGQVQYAILETNGQISVFPYPQYKPASAKDAGLRVPEQSMPITIVSDGRLLEANLAVAGRDRAWLGHELRSRGCPLQDTYLLTVDRKGSVYFIRKGEGA
;
A
#
# COMPACT_ATOMS: atom_id res chain seq x y z
N ILE A 1 1.08 2.72 -26.63
CA ILE A 1 1.65 1.43 -27.06
C ILE A 1 0.49 0.46 -27.21
N SER A 2 0.48 -0.32 -28.28
CA SER A 2 -0.47 -1.39 -28.53
C SER A 2 0.29 -2.64 -28.99
N GLU A 3 0.05 -3.77 -28.33
CA GLU A 3 0.73 -5.04 -28.60
C GLU A 3 2.27 -4.91 -28.72
N GLY A 4 2.88 -4.16 -27.81
CA GLY A 4 4.31 -3.90 -27.77
C GLY A 4 4.84 -2.92 -28.80
N LYS A 5 3.99 -2.31 -29.60
CA LYS A 5 4.40 -1.34 -30.64
C LYS A 5 3.97 0.07 -30.28
N ILE A 6 4.87 1.03 -30.44
CA ILE A 6 4.54 2.45 -30.28
C ILE A 6 3.67 2.89 -31.46
N ASP A 7 2.44 3.34 -31.17
CA ASP A 7 1.58 3.98 -32.15
C ASP A 7 2.03 5.43 -32.35
N GLN A 8 2.92 5.62 -33.32
CA GLN A 8 3.51 6.93 -33.59
C GLN A 8 2.49 7.98 -34.06
N VAL A 9 1.38 7.54 -34.67
CA VAL A 9 0.31 8.46 -35.13
C VAL A 9 -0.46 9.01 -33.94
N ASN A 10 -0.89 8.12 -33.05
CA ASN A 10 -1.63 8.52 -31.84
C ASN A 10 -0.73 9.27 -30.85
N LEU A 11 0.55 8.93 -30.75
CA LEU A 11 1.51 9.66 -29.91
C LEU A 11 1.60 11.15 -30.34
N ARG A 12 1.74 11.39 -31.67
CA ARG A 12 1.75 12.76 -32.22
C ARG A 12 0.42 13.49 -32.03
N ARG A 13 -0.71 12.80 -32.25
CA ARG A 13 -2.04 13.38 -32.01
C ARG A 13 -2.26 13.78 -30.55
N ALA A 14 -1.79 12.98 -29.63
CA ALA A 14 -1.83 13.25 -28.20
C ALA A 14 -0.82 14.31 -27.76
N ARG A 15 0.09 14.75 -28.64
CA ARG A 15 1.19 15.68 -28.37
C ARG A 15 2.11 15.20 -27.25
N ILE A 16 2.30 13.91 -27.17
CA ILE A 16 3.23 13.29 -26.21
C ILE A 16 4.53 12.98 -26.94
N THR A 17 5.64 13.40 -26.36
CA THR A 17 6.99 13.10 -26.84
C THR A 17 7.44 11.70 -26.42
N LEU A 18 8.49 11.17 -27.03
CA LEU A 18 9.08 9.90 -26.59
C LEU A 18 9.69 10.02 -25.17
N ASP A 19 10.24 11.19 -24.83
CA ASP A 19 10.81 11.44 -23.50
C ASP A 19 9.72 11.41 -22.43
N GLU A 20 8.59 12.07 -22.65
CA GLU A 20 7.42 12.02 -21.77
C GLU A 20 6.86 10.60 -21.65
N LEU A 21 6.76 9.86 -22.76
CA LEU A 21 6.33 8.46 -22.70
C LEU A 21 7.27 7.63 -21.81
N THR A 22 8.58 7.75 -21.98
CA THR A 22 9.56 7.01 -21.18
C THR A 22 9.58 7.46 -19.73
N GLU A 23 9.33 8.73 -19.43
CA GLU A 23 9.17 9.26 -18.09
C GLU A 23 7.98 8.61 -17.39
N HIS A 24 6.81 8.59 -18.01
CA HIS A 24 5.62 7.92 -17.48
C HIS A 24 5.82 6.41 -17.27
N LEU A 25 6.61 5.74 -18.12
CA LEU A 25 6.95 4.34 -17.91
C LEU A 25 7.83 4.15 -16.66
N ARG A 26 8.83 5.05 -16.45
CA ARG A 26 9.69 5.02 -15.25
C ARG A 26 8.90 5.30 -13.97
N GLU A 27 7.91 6.18 -13.99
CA GLU A 27 6.99 6.41 -12.87
C GLU A 27 6.23 5.13 -12.47
N ARG A 28 6.08 4.19 -13.40
CA ARG A 28 5.45 2.88 -13.20
C ARG A 28 6.47 1.75 -13.02
N GLU A 29 7.73 2.11 -12.71
CA GLU A 29 8.83 1.16 -12.49
C GLU A 29 9.16 0.30 -13.72
N VAL A 30 8.78 0.75 -14.91
CA VAL A 30 9.10 0.08 -16.17
C VAL A 30 10.26 0.81 -16.85
N LEU A 31 11.42 0.15 -16.95
CA LEU A 31 12.63 0.69 -17.55
C LEU A 31 12.79 0.27 -19.02
N ASP A 32 12.19 -0.83 -19.43
CA ASP A 32 12.33 -1.40 -20.77
C ASP A 32 10.98 -1.35 -21.50
N LEU A 33 10.93 -0.57 -22.56
CA LEU A 33 9.77 -0.48 -23.45
C LEU A 33 9.36 -1.85 -24.04
N GLY A 34 10.33 -2.75 -24.27
CA GLY A 34 10.07 -4.10 -24.77
C GLY A 34 9.23 -4.97 -23.81
N GLN A 35 9.13 -4.57 -22.56
CA GLN A 35 8.29 -5.26 -21.55
C GLN A 35 6.82 -4.82 -21.60
N VAL A 36 6.51 -3.71 -22.29
CA VAL A 36 5.16 -3.10 -22.30
C VAL A 36 4.32 -3.70 -23.41
N GLN A 37 3.23 -4.35 -23.04
CA GLN A 37 2.22 -4.82 -23.99
C GLN A 37 1.28 -3.68 -24.41
N TYR A 38 0.74 -2.94 -23.43
CA TYR A 38 -0.13 -1.79 -23.67
C TYR A 38 0.28 -0.59 -22.81
N ALA A 39 0.22 0.61 -23.39
CA ALA A 39 0.24 1.87 -22.65
C ALA A 39 -0.89 2.74 -23.19
N ILE A 40 -1.79 3.17 -22.30
CA ILE A 40 -3.04 3.87 -22.64
C ILE A 40 -3.01 5.25 -21.99
N LEU A 41 -3.17 6.29 -22.79
CA LEU A 41 -3.41 7.64 -22.28
C LEU A 41 -4.87 7.75 -21.84
N GLU A 42 -5.06 7.98 -20.53
CA GLU A 42 -6.38 8.13 -19.94
C GLU A 42 -6.92 9.56 -20.13
N THR A 43 -8.21 9.74 -19.93
CA THR A 43 -8.87 11.04 -20.07
C THR A 43 -8.40 12.09 -19.06
N ASN A 44 -7.82 11.64 -17.92
CA ASN A 44 -7.22 12.51 -16.90
C ASN A 44 -5.76 12.90 -17.20
N GLY A 45 -5.22 12.49 -18.36
CA GLY A 45 -3.84 12.75 -18.77
C GLY A 45 -2.79 11.78 -18.21
N GLN A 46 -3.17 10.81 -17.38
CA GLN A 46 -2.27 9.77 -16.89
C GLN A 46 -2.08 8.67 -17.93
N ILE A 47 -0.95 7.97 -17.85
CA ILE A 47 -0.70 6.79 -18.70
C ILE A 47 -0.81 5.52 -17.84
N SER A 48 -1.75 4.65 -18.20
CA SER A 48 -1.87 3.30 -17.68
C SER A 48 -0.95 2.36 -18.43
N VAL A 49 -0.15 1.57 -17.73
CA VAL A 49 0.86 0.69 -18.32
C VAL A 49 0.57 -0.77 -17.96
N PHE A 50 0.56 -1.62 -18.98
CA PHE A 50 0.30 -3.06 -18.86
C PHE A 50 1.48 -3.83 -19.48
N PRO A 51 2.41 -4.36 -18.64
CA PRO A 51 3.48 -5.21 -19.13
C PRO A 51 2.96 -6.54 -19.69
N TYR A 52 3.74 -7.18 -20.53
CA TYR A 52 3.49 -8.57 -20.90
C TYR A 52 3.42 -9.46 -19.66
N PRO A 53 2.57 -10.53 -19.64
CA PRO A 53 2.37 -11.38 -18.47
C PRO A 53 3.67 -11.92 -17.85
N GLN A 54 4.66 -12.27 -18.66
CA GLN A 54 5.95 -12.79 -18.20
C GLN A 54 6.81 -11.78 -17.42
N TYR A 55 6.53 -10.49 -17.55
CA TYR A 55 7.24 -9.42 -16.85
C TYR A 55 6.44 -8.86 -15.65
N LYS A 56 5.25 -9.38 -15.40
CA LYS A 56 4.50 -9.04 -14.19
C LYS A 56 5.11 -9.78 -12.99
N PRO A 57 5.12 -9.14 -11.80
CA PRO A 57 5.44 -9.87 -10.58
C PRO A 57 4.52 -11.09 -10.45
N ALA A 58 5.11 -12.25 -10.17
CA ALA A 58 4.32 -13.45 -9.89
C ALA A 58 3.44 -13.20 -8.66
N SER A 59 2.15 -13.44 -8.77
CA SER A 59 1.28 -13.42 -7.61
C SER A 59 1.52 -14.67 -6.74
N ALA A 60 1.18 -14.59 -5.46
CA ALA A 60 1.23 -15.76 -4.58
C ALA A 60 0.42 -16.93 -5.15
N LYS A 61 -0.69 -16.64 -5.86
CA LYS A 61 -1.51 -17.64 -6.56
C LYS A 61 -0.74 -18.32 -7.68
N ASP A 62 -0.01 -17.56 -8.51
CA ASP A 62 0.79 -18.10 -9.61
C ASP A 62 1.93 -18.98 -9.09
N ALA A 63 2.49 -18.63 -7.92
CA ALA A 63 3.52 -19.42 -7.23
C ALA A 63 2.96 -20.60 -6.42
N GLY A 64 1.63 -20.80 -6.39
CA GLY A 64 0.98 -21.85 -5.60
C GLY A 64 1.08 -21.61 -4.08
N LEU A 65 1.42 -20.41 -3.65
CA LEU A 65 1.59 -20.05 -2.23
C LEU A 65 0.26 -19.67 -1.61
N ARG A 66 -0.02 -20.18 -0.41
CA ARG A 66 -1.09 -19.69 0.45
C ARG A 66 -0.57 -18.53 1.29
N VAL A 67 -1.00 -17.32 0.96
CA VAL A 67 -0.70 -16.13 1.75
C VAL A 67 -1.88 -15.87 2.69
N PRO A 68 -1.65 -15.69 4.00
CA PRO A 68 -2.72 -15.35 4.92
C PRO A 68 -3.33 -14.00 4.53
N GLU A 69 -4.66 -13.92 4.64
CA GLU A 69 -5.36 -12.66 4.41
C GLU A 69 -4.79 -11.57 5.31
N GLN A 70 -4.57 -10.39 4.74
CA GLN A 70 -4.19 -9.21 5.50
C GLN A 70 -5.42 -8.67 6.22
N SER A 71 -5.23 -8.30 7.48
CA SER A 71 -6.25 -7.64 8.29
C SER A 71 -5.84 -6.20 8.51
N MET A 72 -6.77 -5.27 8.24
CA MET A 72 -6.49 -3.85 8.42
C MET A 72 -6.37 -3.53 9.93
N PRO A 73 -5.26 -2.92 10.37
CA PRO A 73 -5.09 -2.54 11.76
C PRO A 73 -6.02 -1.36 12.11
N ILE A 74 -6.57 -1.39 13.32
CA ILE A 74 -7.41 -0.35 13.88
C ILE A 74 -6.59 0.37 14.95
N THR A 75 -6.46 1.69 14.85
CA THR A 75 -5.75 2.50 15.85
C THR A 75 -6.58 2.62 17.11
N ILE A 76 -6.02 2.18 18.23
CA ILE A 76 -6.66 2.23 19.55
C ILE A 76 -6.12 3.40 20.37
N VAL A 77 -4.80 3.63 20.31
CA VAL A 77 -4.15 4.76 20.98
C VAL A 77 -3.38 5.57 19.96
N SER A 78 -3.55 6.89 20.00
CA SER A 78 -2.79 7.86 19.20
C SER A 78 -2.31 8.98 20.11
N ASP A 79 -1.00 9.16 20.20
CA ASP A 79 -0.32 10.19 20.99
C ASP A 79 -0.83 10.30 22.44
N GLY A 80 -0.94 9.18 23.13
CA GLY A 80 -1.41 9.12 24.53
C GLY A 80 -2.92 9.24 24.71
N ARG A 81 -3.69 9.28 23.61
CA ARG A 81 -5.15 9.40 23.64
C ARG A 81 -5.81 8.09 23.23
N LEU A 82 -6.72 7.62 24.04
CA LEU A 82 -7.57 6.49 23.72
C LEU A 82 -8.66 6.89 22.72
N LEU A 83 -8.77 6.14 21.63
CA LEU A 83 -9.84 6.26 20.65
C LEU A 83 -10.96 5.26 21.00
N GLU A 84 -11.86 5.68 21.90
CA GLU A 84 -12.91 4.81 22.46
C GLU A 84 -13.76 4.11 21.40
N ALA A 85 -14.19 4.82 20.36
CA ALA A 85 -14.99 4.26 19.30
C ALA A 85 -14.26 3.10 18.60
N ASN A 86 -12.94 3.20 18.48
CA ASN A 86 -12.13 2.20 17.82
C ASN A 86 -11.95 0.93 18.67
N LEU A 87 -12.01 1.00 20.00
CA LEU A 87 -12.07 -0.19 20.86
C LEU A 87 -13.27 -1.06 20.51
N ALA A 88 -14.44 -0.45 20.40
CA ALA A 88 -15.67 -1.17 20.04
C ALA A 88 -15.59 -1.77 18.64
N VAL A 89 -15.07 -1.02 17.65
CA VAL A 89 -14.85 -1.51 16.27
C VAL A 89 -13.88 -2.69 16.23
N ALA A 90 -12.84 -2.66 17.09
CA ALA A 90 -11.87 -3.74 17.21
C ALA A 90 -12.38 -4.95 18.01
N GLY A 91 -13.59 -4.87 18.59
CA GLY A 91 -14.13 -5.89 19.50
C GLY A 91 -13.30 -6.02 20.79
N ARG A 92 -12.74 -4.91 21.27
CA ARG A 92 -11.91 -4.83 22.46
C ARG A 92 -12.53 -3.88 23.49
N ASP A 93 -12.08 -3.99 24.73
CA ASP A 93 -12.52 -3.15 25.84
C ASP A 93 -11.35 -2.49 26.57
N ARG A 94 -11.65 -1.64 27.55
CA ARG A 94 -10.63 -0.97 28.37
C ARG A 94 -9.81 -1.94 29.22
N ALA A 95 -10.39 -3.08 29.64
CA ALA A 95 -9.67 -4.09 30.42
C ALA A 95 -8.58 -4.74 29.56
N TRP A 96 -8.89 -5.08 28.30
CA TRP A 96 -7.91 -5.55 27.33
C TRP A 96 -6.80 -4.52 27.11
N LEU A 97 -7.12 -3.25 26.86
CA LEU A 97 -6.12 -2.20 26.70
C LEU A 97 -5.23 -2.06 27.93
N GLY A 98 -5.84 -2.07 29.12
CA GLY A 98 -5.08 -2.03 30.39
C GLY A 98 -4.12 -3.20 30.54
N HIS A 99 -4.50 -4.40 30.11
CA HIS A 99 -3.62 -5.56 30.09
C HIS A 99 -2.45 -5.37 29.13
N GLU A 100 -2.74 -4.93 27.88
CA GLU A 100 -1.74 -4.69 26.86
C GLU A 100 -0.69 -3.64 27.27
N LEU A 101 -1.13 -2.54 27.87
CA LEU A 101 -0.23 -1.49 28.35
C LEU A 101 0.62 -1.94 29.55
N ARG A 102 0.03 -2.69 30.52
CA ARG A 102 0.77 -3.24 31.67
C ARG A 102 1.82 -4.24 31.22
N SER A 103 1.50 -5.14 30.29
CA SER A 103 2.45 -6.14 29.79
C SER A 103 3.68 -5.52 29.13
N ARG A 104 3.54 -4.29 28.60
CA ARG A 104 4.62 -3.51 27.99
C ARG A 104 5.28 -2.51 28.94
N GLY A 105 4.80 -2.42 30.18
CA GLY A 105 5.29 -1.46 31.16
C GLY A 105 5.20 0.00 30.69
N CYS A 106 4.15 0.33 29.92
CA CYS A 106 3.96 1.65 29.32
C CYS A 106 2.57 2.18 29.66
N PRO A 107 2.44 3.30 30.38
CA PRO A 107 1.15 3.91 30.63
C PRO A 107 0.58 4.56 29.36
N LEU A 108 -0.73 4.79 29.36
CA LEU A 108 -1.45 5.33 28.20
C LEU A 108 -0.82 6.65 27.69
N GLN A 109 -0.49 7.58 28.59
CA GLN A 109 0.09 8.86 28.24
C GLN A 109 1.44 8.79 27.52
N ASP A 110 2.20 7.71 27.73
CA ASP A 110 3.52 7.49 27.13
C ASP A 110 3.43 6.61 25.88
N THR A 111 2.24 6.15 25.52
CA THR A 111 1.99 5.39 24.29
C THR A 111 1.83 6.36 23.12
N TYR A 112 2.71 6.25 22.12
CA TYR A 112 2.60 7.04 20.88
C TYR A 112 1.57 6.45 19.93
N LEU A 113 1.66 5.14 19.68
CA LEU A 113 0.74 4.41 18.81
C LEU A 113 0.47 3.02 19.37
N LEU A 114 -0.78 2.62 19.37
CA LEU A 114 -1.20 1.22 19.54
C LEU A 114 -2.29 0.92 18.54
N THR A 115 -2.04 -0.08 17.70
CA THR A 115 -3.03 -0.62 16.76
C THR A 115 -3.29 -2.08 17.03
N VAL A 116 -4.44 -2.58 16.67
CA VAL A 116 -4.77 -4.01 16.70
C VAL A 116 -5.52 -4.39 15.44
N ASP A 117 -5.22 -5.54 14.87
CA ASP A 117 -5.96 -6.08 13.74
C ASP A 117 -7.06 -7.08 14.19
N ARG A 118 -7.87 -7.54 13.25
CA ARG A 118 -8.94 -8.53 13.53
C ARG A 118 -8.40 -9.89 14.00
N LYS A 119 -7.13 -10.19 13.72
CA LYS A 119 -6.46 -11.42 14.14
C LYS A 119 -5.85 -11.29 15.54
N GLY A 120 -5.91 -10.09 16.13
CA GLY A 120 -5.37 -9.80 17.46
C GLY A 120 -3.89 -9.39 17.44
N SER A 121 -3.29 -9.21 16.26
CA SER A 121 -1.91 -8.71 16.17
C SER A 121 -1.87 -7.25 16.60
N VAL A 122 -1.00 -6.94 17.56
CA VAL A 122 -0.83 -5.60 18.12
C VAL A 122 0.47 -5.01 17.63
N TYR A 123 0.42 -3.80 17.11
CA TYR A 123 1.58 -2.96 16.84
C TYR A 123 1.61 -1.82 17.85
N PHE A 124 2.77 -1.58 18.46
CA PHE A 124 2.93 -0.65 19.57
C PHE A 124 4.21 0.16 19.43
N ILE A 125 4.10 1.47 19.69
CA ILE A 125 5.23 2.41 19.76
C ILE A 125 5.09 3.23 21.04
N ARG A 126 6.18 3.36 21.80
CA ARG A 126 6.29 4.28 22.92
C ARG A 126 6.67 5.68 22.44
N LYS A 127 6.25 6.74 23.14
CA LYS A 127 6.75 8.10 22.90
C LYS A 127 8.26 8.17 23.07
N GLY A 128 8.94 8.84 22.13
CA GLY A 128 10.41 8.94 22.10
C GLY A 128 11.15 7.73 21.50
N GLU A 129 10.47 6.64 21.17
CA GLU A 129 11.08 5.57 20.38
C GLU A 129 11.19 5.99 18.90
N GLY A 130 12.41 5.98 18.35
CA GLY A 130 12.66 6.29 16.93
C GLY A 130 12.77 7.80 16.64
N ALA A 131 12.94 8.62 17.63
CA ALA A 131 13.27 10.04 17.47
C ALA A 131 14.78 10.24 17.40
#